data_35d48be54a655a068c44c99bf088b0a9
#
_entry.id   35d48be54a655a068c44c99bf088b0a9
#
_cell.length_a   1.000
_cell.length_b   1.000
_cell.length_c   1.000
_cell.angle_alpha   90.00
_cell.angle_beta   90.00
_cell.angle_gamma   90.00
#
_symmetry.space_group_name_H-M   'P 1'
#
loop_
_entity.id
_entity.type
_entity.pdbx_description
1 polymer ?
#
loop_
_entity_poly.entity_id
_entity_poly.type
_entity_poly.pdbx_seq_one_letter_code
_entity_poly.pdbx_strand_id
1 'polypeptide(L)'
;NGKGLRVFRDVEQAIAARAIAERLRAELARPIVERGLAEVADGWCWRSDPRLTRTSPLRIAETQVHALLRGIEAPTALLLAEPATSYLPGAPMMRRADCVADIAVSHMRGGHHLHLEHPRAVAAWALAHLAP
;
A
#
# COMPACT_ATOMS: atom_id res chain seq x y z
N ASN A 1 6.94 -17.32 19.11
CA ASN A 1 7.95 -17.67 18.09
C ASN A 1 7.63 -16.88 16.83
N GLY A 2 8.28 -15.70 16.66
CA GLY A 2 8.21 -14.96 15.40
C GLY A 2 8.89 -15.79 14.31
N LYS A 3 8.17 -16.17 13.26
CA LYS A 3 8.80 -16.72 12.07
C LYS A 3 9.79 -15.68 11.54
N GLY A 4 11.06 -16.09 11.34
CA GLY A 4 12.04 -15.23 10.66
C GLY A 4 11.56 -14.83 9.25
N LEU A 5 12.15 -13.80 8.69
CA LEU A 5 11.86 -13.41 7.30
C LEU A 5 12.27 -14.56 6.36
N ARG A 6 11.49 -14.74 5.31
CA ARG A 6 11.78 -15.75 4.29
C ARG A 6 13.09 -15.40 3.57
N VAL A 7 13.96 -16.40 3.41
CA VAL A 7 15.13 -16.32 2.55
C VAL A 7 14.75 -16.84 1.15
N PHE A 8 15.12 -16.10 0.13
CA PHE A 8 14.96 -16.44 -1.29
C PHE A 8 16.31 -16.86 -1.85
N ARG A 9 16.32 -17.86 -2.72
CA ARG A 9 17.53 -18.33 -3.38
C ARG A 9 18.18 -17.25 -4.25
N ASP A 10 17.34 -16.48 -4.95
CA ASP A 10 17.74 -15.43 -5.86
C ASP A 10 16.67 -14.32 -5.91
N VAL A 11 17.03 -13.20 -6.54
CA VAL A 11 16.15 -12.03 -6.68
C VAL A 11 14.89 -12.36 -7.51
N GLU A 12 15.03 -13.21 -8.55
CA GLU A 12 13.93 -13.58 -9.42
C GLU A 12 12.85 -14.38 -8.67
N GLN A 13 13.25 -15.25 -7.76
CA GLN A 13 12.32 -15.96 -6.88
C GLN A 13 11.54 -14.99 -5.98
N ALA A 14 12.20 -13.97 -5.47
CA ALA A 14 11.54 -12.94 -4.65
C ALA A 14 10.56 -12.10 -5.49
N ILE A 15 10.94 -11.74 -6.74
CA ILE A 15 10.07 -11.03 -7.68
C ILE A 15 8.82 -11.84 -7.99
N ALA A 16 8.98 -13.12 -8.34
CA ALA A 16 7.85 -14.01 -8.62
C ALA A 16 6.91 -14.13 -7.40
N ALA A 17 7.47 -14.31 -6.20
CA ALA A 17 6.68 -14.38 -4.97
C ALA A 17 5.92 -13.08 -4.69
N ARG A 18 6.54 -11.92 -4.90
CA ARG A 18 5.91 -10.61 -4.71
C ARG A 18 4.81 -10.36 -5.74
N ALA A 19 5.09 -10.67 -7.02
CA ALA A 19 4.13 -10.52 -8.11
C ALA A 19 2.83 -11.32 -7.84
N ILE A 20 2.96 -12.57 -7.38
CA ILE A 20 1.81 -13.40 -7.01
C ILE A 20 1.06 -12.80 -5.81
N ALA A 21 1.78 -12.43 -4.74
CA ALA A 21 1.17 -11.92 -3.51
C ALA A 21 0.36 -10.64 -3.74
N GLU A 22 0.87 -9.73 -4.57
CA GLU A 22 0.25 -8.42 -4.83
C GLU A 22 -0.57 -8.39 -6.13
N ARG A 23 -0.66 -9.51 -6.85
CA ARG A 23 -1.33 -9.59 -8.16
C ARG A 23 -0.78 -8.58 -9.16
N LEU A 24 0.54 -8.36 -9.13
CA LEU A 24 1.26 -7.50 -10.05
C LEU A 24 1.91 -8.30 -11.18
N ARG A 25 2.19 -7.64 -12.30
CA ARG A 25 3.13 -8.17 -13.28
C ARG A 25 4.54 -8.13 -12.70
N ALA A 26 5.40 -9.08 -13.06
CA ALA A 26 6.75 -9.20 -12.53
C ALA A 26 7.58 -7.92 -12.73
N GLU A 27 7.43 -7.27 -13.89
CA GLU A 27 8.14 -6.02 -14.24
C GLU A 27 7.80 -4.89 -13.26
N LEU A 28 6.56 -4.84 -12.76
CA LEU A 28 6.11 -3.85 -11.78
C LEU A 28 6.54 -4.19 -10.35
N ALA A 29 6.67 -5.48 -10.04
CA ALA A 29 7.16 -5.94 -8.74
C ALA A 29 8.68 -5.74 -8.59
N ARG A 30 9.45 -5.81 -9.68
CA ARG A 30 10.92 -5.75 -9.70
C ARG A 30 11.49 -4.55 -8.94
N PRO A 31 11.10 -3.29 -9.20
CA PRO A 31 11.69 -2.14 -8.49
C PRO A 31 11.49 -2.18 -6.97
N ILE A 32 10.36 -2.72 -6.52
CA ILE A 32 10.07 -2.89 -5.08
C ILE A 32 11.02 -3.92 -4.48
N VAL A 33 11.18 -5.06 -5.18
CA VAL A 33 11.98 -6.18 -4.70
C VAL A 33 13.45 -5.83 -4.66
N GLU A 34 14.01 -5.28 -5.74
CA GLU A 34 15.43 -4.90 -5.83
C GLU A 34 15.82 -3.88 -4.76
N ARG A 35 14.94 -2.94 -4.43
CA ARG A 35 15.19 -1.98 -3.35
C ARG A 35 14.98 -2.57 -1.95
N GLY A 36 14.10 -3.55 -1.83
CA GLY A 36 13.66 -4.13 -0.56
C GLY A 36 14.47 -5.32 -0.09
N LEU A 37 15.31 -5.92 -0.93
CA LEU A 37 16.15 -7.07 -0.58
C LEU A 37 17.54 -6.67 -0.11
N ALA A 38 18.15 -7.56 0.67
CA ALA A 38 19.57 -7.58 0.97
C ALA A 38 20.08 -9.01 0.82
N GLU A 39 21.33 -9.14 0.39
CA GLU A 39 22.05 -10.41 0.35
C GLU A 39 22.37 -10.87 1.78
N VAL A 40 22.21 -12.17 2.02
CA VAL A 40 22.53 -12.85 3.27
C VAL A 40 23.30 -14.14 2.96
N ALA A 41 23.85 -14.81 3.96
CA ALA A 41 24.70 -16.00 3.76
C ALA A 41 24.06 -17.07 2.87
N ASP A 42 22.75 -17.29 2.98
CA ASP A 42 22.02 -18.36 2.30
C ASP A 42 21.12 -17.83 1.15
N GLY A 43 21.36 -16.61 0.65
CA GLY A 43 20.61 -16.03 -0.45
C GLY A 43 20.15 -14.59 -0.21
N TRP A 44 18.86 -14.31 -0.37
CA TRP A 44 18.29 -12.97 -0.32
C TRP A 44 17.17 -12.87 0.70
N CYS A 45 17.13 -11.82 1.49
CA CYS A 45 16.10 -11.59 2.50
C CYS A 45 15.55 -10.15 2.43
N TRP A 46 14.32 -9.94 2.86
CA TRP A 46 13.78 -8.59 3.00
C TRP A 46 14.56 -7.78 4.03
N ARG A 47 14.88 -6.54 3.69
CA ARG A 47 15.54 -5.58 4.60
C ARG A 47 14.62 -5.03 5.70
N SER A 48 13.33 -5.28 5.58
CA SER A 48 12.35 -4.83 6.56
C SER A 48 12.58 -5.48 7.92
N ASP A 49 12.26 -4.74 8.98
CA ASP A 49 12.35 -5.26 10.35
C ASP A 49 11.38 -6.46 10.51
N PRO A 50 11.87 -7.62 10.96
CA PRO A 50 11.02 -8.81 11.20
C PRO A 50 9.84 -8.54 12.15
N ARG A 51 9.94 -7.53 13.01
CA ARG A 51 8.86 -7.13 13.92
C ARG A 51 7.63 -6.62 13.19
N LEU A 52 7.76 -6.12 11.97
CA LEU A 52 6.64 -5.68 11.13
C LEU A 52 5.70 -6.83 10.73
N THR A 53 6.16 -8.09 10.82
CA THR A 53 5.32 -9.28 10.58
C THR A 53 4.46 -9.67 11.80
N ARG A 54 4.67 -9.02 12.95
CA ARG A 54 3.92 -9.32 14.16
C ARG A 54 2.60 -8.56 14.18
N THR A 55 1.57 -9.19 14.69
CA THR A 55 0.29 -8.51 14.91
C THR A 55 0.48 -7.35 15.90
N SER A 56 -0.02 -6.17 15.55
CA SER A 56 -0.02 -5.03 16.46
C SER A 56 -0.81 -5.35 17.73
N PRO A 57 -0.28 -5.07 18.92
CA PRO A 57 -1.03 -5.18 20.17
C PRO A 57 -2.14 -4.12 20.27
N LEU A 58 -1.98 -3.00 19.55
CA LEU A 58 -2.99 -1.95 19.53
C LEU A 58 -4.13 -2.33 18.57
N ARG A 59 -5.33 -2.47 19.11
CA ARG A 59 -6.57 -2.68 18.35
C ARG A 59 -7.41 -1.41 18.46
N ILE A 60 -7.57 -0.71 17.33
CA ILE A 60 -8.36 0.51 17.25
C ILE A 60 -9.77 0.13 16.75
N ALA A 61 -10.80 0.53 17.48
CA ALA A 61 -12.18 0.36 17.04
C ALA A 61 -12.52 1.32 15.90
N GLU A 62 -13.45 0.97 15.04
CA GLU A 62 -13.84 1.81 13.89
C GLU A 62 -14.29 3.21 14.30
N THR A 63 -14.98 3.33 15.45
CA THR A 63 -15.37 4.63 16.03
C THR A 63 -14.17 5.52 16.37
N GLN A 64 -13.07 4.92 16.83
CA GLN A 64 -11.82 5.65 17.09
C GLN A 64 -11.14 6.06 15.78
N VAL A 65 -11.17 5.20 14.75
CA VAL A 65 -10.69 5.57 13.40
C VAL A 65 -11.46 6.78 12.88
N HIS A 66 -12.79 6.76 12.96
CA HIS A 66 -13.63 7.88 12.55
C HIS A 66 -13.32 9.16 13.35
N ALA A 67 -13.08 9.05 14.66
CA ALA A 67 -12.73 10.21 15.49
C ALA A 67 -11.38 10.82 15.06
N LEU A 68 -10.38 9.98 14.76
CA LEU A 68 -9.08 10.44 14.25
C LEU A 68 -9.21 11.12 12.89
N LEU A 69 -10.01 10.56 11.98
CA LEU A 69 -10.23 11.12 10.65
C LEU A 69 -10.94 12.48 10.70
N ARG A 70 -11.90 12.66 11.63
CA ARG A 70 -12.55 13.97 11.85
C ARG A 70 -11.61 15.06 12.35
N GLY A 71 -10.48 14.69 12.92
CA GLY A 71 -9.42 15.63 13.34
C GLY A 71 -8.51 16.09 12.20
N ILE A 72 -8.72 15.64 10.97
CA ILE A 72 -7.95 16.11 9.81
C ILE A 72 -8.55 17.41 9.34
N GLU A 73 -7.80 18.51 9.48
CA GLU A 73 -8.19 19.88 9.09
C GLU A 73 -7.59 20.29 7.73
N ALA A 74 -6.54 19.60 7.30
CA ALA A 74 -5.88 19.91 6.04
C ALA A 74 -6.72 19.48 4.83
N PRO A 75 -6.72 20.25 3.71
CA PRO A 75 -7.26 19.81 2.44
C PRO A 75 -6.68 18.44 2.07
N THR A 76 -7.54 17.50 1.81
CA THR A 76 -7.16 16.10 1.60
C THR A 76 -7.62 15.60 0.25
N ALA A 77 -6.76 14.88 -0.47
CA ALA A 77 -7.14 14.20 -1.70
C ALA A 77 -6.92 12.68 -1.54
N LEU A 78 -7.95 11.90 -1.87
CA LEU A 78 -7.95 10.45 -1.81
C LEU A 78 -8.14 9.85 -3.20
N LEU A 79 -7.18 9.05 -3.64
CA LEU A 79 -7.27 8.28 -4.88
C LEU A 79 -7.53 6.81 -4.56
N LEU A 80 -8.65 6.29 -5.03
CA LEU A 80 -9.07 4.91 -4.84
C LEU A 80 -8.92 4.11 -6.15
N ALA A 81 -8.45 2.87 -6.01
CA ALA A 81 -8.41 1.92 -7.13
C ALA A 81 -9.79 1.34 -7.42
N GLU A 82 -10.10 1.12 -8.68
CA GLU A 82 -11.28 0.39 -9.15
C GLU A 82 -10.88 -0.82 -10.01
N PRO A 83 -11.39 -2.01 -9.68
CA PRO A 83 -12.28 -2.35 -8.56
C PRO A 83 -11.57 -2.27 -7.20
N ALA A 84 -12.35 -2.02 -6.15
CA ALA A 84 -11.84 -2.00 -4.77
C ALA A 84 -11.20 -3.35 -4.40
N THR A 85 -10.12 -3.30 -3.65
CA THR A 85 -9.42 -4.52 -3.19
C THR A 85 -10.15 -5.16 -2.00
N SER A 86 -9.92 -6.46 -1.77
CA SER A 86 -10.58 -7.21 -0.69
C SER A 86 -10.25 -6.70 0.72
N TYR A 87 -9.08 -6.09 0.93
CA TYR A 87 -8.68 -5.52 2.23
C TYR A 87 -8.97 -4.01 2.35
N LEU A 88 -9.41 -3.37 1.27
CA LEU A 88 -9.90 -2.00 1.25
C LEU A 88 -11.24 -1.95 0.52
N PRO A 89 -12.29 -2.55 1.09
CA PRO A 89 -13.59 -2.58 0.42
C PRO A 89 -14.18 -1.17 0.30
N GLY A 90 -14.78 -0.87 -0.85
CA GLY A 90 -15.22 0.47 -1.22
C GLY A 90 -16.15 1.14 -0.18
N ALA A 91 -17.19 0.43 0.28
CA ALA A 91 -18.16 1.03 1.21
C ALA A 91 -17.56 1.45 2.57
N PRO A 92 -16.72 0.62 3.26
CA PRO A 92 -16.00 1.09 4.45
C PRO A 92 -15.06 2.26 4.17
N MET A 93 -14.36 2.27 3.02
CA MET A 93 -13.46 3.37 2.66
C MET A 93 -14.23 4.69 2.46
N MET A 94 -15.37 4.66 1.81
CA MET A 94 -16.22 5.84 1.65
C MET A 94 -16.71 6.37 2.99
N ARG A 95 -17.18 5.51 3.92
CA ARG A 95 -17.58 5.95 5.27
C ARG A 95 -16.42 6.59 6.06
N ARG A 96 -15.19 6.16 5.81
CA ARG A 96 -14.00 6.80 6.40
C ARG A 96 -13.70 8.14 5.72
N ALA A 97 -13.81 8.22 4.40
CA ALA A 97 -13.65 9.47 3.66
C ALA A 97 -14.65 10.51 4.13
N ASP A 98 -15.92 10.15 4.33
CA ASP A 98 -16.99 11.03 4.83
C ASP A 98 -16.69 11.63 6.21
N CYS A 99 -15.72 11.11 6.95
CA CYS A 99 -15.29 11.68 8.23
C CYS A 99 -14.34 12.88 8.08
N VAL A 100 -13.70 13.06 6.92
CA VAL A 100 -12.76 14.17 6.67
C VAL A 100 -13.52 15.33 6.05
N ALA A 101 -13.45 16.51 6.69
CA ALA A 101 -14.30 17.65 6.33
C ALA A 101 -14.02 18.22 4.92
N ASP A 102 -12.73 18.31 4.56
CA ASP A 102 -12.29 18.84 3.25
C ASP A 102 -11.56 17.71 2.49
N ILE A 103 -12.33 16.86 1.81
CA ILE A 103 -11.78 15.73 1.07
C ILE A 103 -12.30 15.68 -0.37
N ALA A 104 -11.36 15.60 -1.32
CA ALA A 104 -11.65 15.27 -2.71
C ALA A 104 -11.40 13.78 -2.96
N VAL A 105 -12.42 13.03 -3.37
CA VAL A 105 -12.30 11.62 -3.67
C VAL A 105 -12.27 11.40 -5.18
N SER A 106 -11.28 10.69 -5.66
CA SER A 106 -11.12 10.31 -7.06
C SER A 106 -10.98 8.80 -7.20
N HIS A 107 -11.39 8.27 -8.34
CA HIS A 107 -11.26 6.86 -8.65
C HIS A 107 -10.41 6.66 -9.91
N MET A 108 -9.58 5.62 -9.89
CA MET A 108 -8.74 5.25 -11.03
C MET A 108 -8.80 3.74 -11.26
N ARG A 109 -8.99 3.34 -12.50
CA ARG A 109 -8.99 1.92 -12.85
C ARG A 109 -7.60 1.33 -12.68
N GLY A 110 -7.49 0.23 -11.94
CA GLY A 110 -6.23 -0.45 -11.67
C GLY A 110 -6.25 -1.26 -10.38
N GLY A 111 -5.11 -1.84 -10.03
CA GLY A 111 -4.94 -2.61 -8.80
C GLY A 111 -4.54 -1.74 -7.61
N HIS A 112 -4.09 -2.43 -6.53
CA HIS A 112 -3.66 -1.77 -5.30
C HIS A 112 -2.47 -0.83 -5.50
N HIS A 113 -1.66 -1.08 -6.51
CA HIS A 113 -0.44 -0.31 -6.78
C HIS A 113 -0.60 0.63 -7.98
N LEU A 114 -1.60 1.50 -7.96
CA LEU A 114 -1.89 2.48 -9.02
C LEU A 114 -0.64 3.26 -9.46
N HIS A 115 0.22 3.64 -8.52
CA HIS A 115 1.46 4.38 -8.78
C HIS A 115 2.50 3.57 -9.58
N LEU A 116 2.44 2.25 -9.56
CA LEU A 116 3.27 1.37 -10.39
C LEU A 116 2.61 1.06 -11.73
N GLU A 117 1.30 0.90 -11.73
CA GLU A 117 0.54 0.57 -12.94
C GLU A 117 0.36 1.78 -13.86
N HIS A 118 0.13 2.96 -13.27
CA HIS A 118 -0.19 4.21 -13.97
C HIS A 118 0.62 5.41 -13.43
N PRO A 119 1.98 5.35 -13.42
CA PRO A 119 2.80 6.35 -12.72
C PRO A 119 2.55 7.79 -13.19
N ARG A 120 2.39 7.99 -14.50
CA ARG A 120 2.15 9.33 -15.07
C ARG A 120 0.78 9.88 -14.66
N ALA A 121 -0.26 9.05 -14.68
CA ALA A 121 -1.60 9.46 -14.31
C ALA A 121 -1.69 9.78 -12.81
N VAL A 122 -1.07 8.97 -11.96
CA VAL A 122 -1.01 9.22 -10.51
C VAL A 122 -0.20 10.48 -10.21
N ALA A 123 0.92 10.71 -10.90
CA ALA A 123 1.72 11.92 -10.74
C ALA A 123 0.93 13.17 -11.16
N ALA A 124 0.25 13.15 -12.30
CA ALA A 124 -0.58 14.26 -12.76
C ALA A 124 -1.73 14.55 -11.78
N TRP A 125 -2.40 13.50 -11.29
CA TRP A 125 -3.44 13.63 -10.27
C TRP A 125 -2.88 14.26 -8.98
N ALA A 126 -1.73 13.79 -8.49
CA ALA A 126 -1.12 14.31 -7.27
C ALA A 126 -0.73 15.79 -7.43
N LEU A 127 -0.11 16.17 -8.55
CA LEU A 127 0.27 17.56 -8.83
C LEU A 127 -0.96 18.49 -8.90
N ALA A 128 -2.06 18.03 -9.47
CA ALA A 128 -3.30 18.82 -9.54
C ALA A 128 -3.93 19.11 -8.17
N HIS A 129 -3.64 18.27 -7.14
CA HIS A 129 -4.16 18.44 -5.77
C HIS A 129 -3.14 19.06 -4.81
N LEU A 130 -1.86 19.17 -5.22
CA LEU A 130 -0.80 19.80 -4.43
C LEU A 130 -0.53 21.25 -4.86
N ALA A 131 -1.08 21.68 -6.01
CA ALA A 131 -0.97 23.08 -6.44
C ALA A 131 -1.75 23.97 -5.46
N PRO A 132 -1.14 25.10 -5.01
CA PRO A 132 -1.81 26.06 -4.13
C PRO A 132 -2.99 26.74 -4.80
#